data_ab77a34b6ff547af46089b2a36b4193b
#
_entry.id   ab77a34b6ff547af46089b2a36b4193b
#
_cell.length_a   1.000
_cell.length_b   1.000
_cell.length_c   1.000
_cell.angle_alpha   90.00
_cell.angle_beta   90.00
_cell.angle_gamma   90.00
#
_symmetry.space_group_name_H-M   'P 1'
#
loop_
_entity.id
_entity.type
_entity.pdbx_description
1 polymer ?
#
loop_
_entity_poly.entity_id
_entity_poly.type
_entity_poly.pdbx_seq_one_letter_code
_entity_poly.pdbx_strand_id
1 'polypeptide(L)'
;MFKPVIKWSGSKRSQSSKIKEFLPDKFNRYYEPFIGGGSMLYAINPPDAVCGDICVPLIDLWNEIKNNPVELSEAYKLRWTRLQTEGYQAYYEIRDDFNKNRSPEDLLFLSRTCVNGL
;
A
#
# COMPACT_ATOMS: atom_id res chain seq x y z
N MET A 1 -13.36 -1.74 -11.97
CA MET A 1 -12.59 -2.52 -11.00
C MET A 1 -11.59 -1.64 -10.29
N PHE A 2 -11.52 -1.77 -9.02
CA PHE A 2 -10.62 -1.01 -8.18
C PHE A 2 -9.15 -1.41 -8.40
N LYS A 3 -8.26 -0.43 -8.53
CA LYS A 3 -6.81 -0.67 -8.62
C LYS A 3 -6.14 -0.33 -7.30
N PRO A 4 -5.32 -1.22 -6.74
CA PRO A 4 -4.67 -0.94 -5.45
C PRO A 4 -3.65 0.20 -5.56
N VAL A 5 -3.59 1.04 -4.54
CA VAL A 5 -2.59 2.10 -4.42
C VAL A 5 -1.22 1.48 -4.17
N ILE A 6 -1.17 0.49 -3.28
CA ILE A 6 0.06 -0.21 -2.90
C ILE A 6 0.12 -1.54 -3.65
N LYS A 7 1.20 -1.77 -4.41
CA LYS A 7 1.51 -3.08 -4.95
C LYS A 7 2.26 -3.88 -3.90
N TRP A 8 1.67 -4.97 -3.46
CA TRP A 8 2.23 -5.77 -2.37
C TRP A 8 2.21 -7.24 -2.74
N SER A 9 3.32 -7.93 -2.49
CA SER A 9 3.46 -9.34 -2.77
C SER A 9 2.53 -10.14 -1.84
N GLY A 10 1.94 -11.23 -2.36
CA GLY A 10 0.98 -12.02 -1.59
C GLY A 10 -0.42 -11.42 -1.49
N SER A 11 -0.75 -10.45 -2.35
CA SER A 11 -2.07 -9.85 -2.38
C SER A 11 -3.18 -10.89 -2.64
N LYS A 12 -4.28 -10.75 -1.92
CA LYS A 12 -5.48 -11.59 -2.08
C LYS A 12 -6.45 -11.03 -3.11
N ARG A 13 -6.00 -10.10 -3.96
CA ARG A 13 -6.87 -9.38 -4.91
C ARG A 13 -7.66 -10.32 -5.83
N SER A 14 -7.01 -11.33 -6.39
CA SER A 14 -7.63 -12.29 -7.30
C SER A 14 -8.60 -13.24 -6.60
N GLN A 15 -8.49 -13.39 -5.28
CA GLN A 15 -9.31 -14.29 -4.48
C GLN A 15 -10.32 -13.55 -3.62
N SER A 16 -10.32 -12.21 -3.64
CA SER A 16 -11.10 -11.39 -2.70
C SER A 16 -12.61 -11.67 -2.76
N SER A 17 -13.17 -11.79 -3.95
CA SER A 17 -14.59 -12.07 -4.10
C SER A 17 -14.95 -13.47 -3.58
N LYS A 18 -14.07 -14.45 -3.77
CA LYS A 18 -14.27 -15.82 -3.26
C LYS A 18 -14.20 -15.85 -1.73
N ILE A 19 -13.22 -15.20 -1.14
CA ILE A 19 -13.08 -15.11 0.32
C ILE A 19 -14.28 -14.40 0.92
N LYS A 20 -14.77 -13.34 0.28
CA LYS A 20 -15.92 -12.57 0.75
C LYS A 20 -17.18 -13.44 0.92
N GLU A 21 -17.34 -14.48 0.11
CA GLU A 21 -18.48 -15.40 0.21
C GLU A 21 -18.54 -16.16 1.56
N PHE A 22 -17.40 -16.30 2.25
CA PHE A 22 -17.32 -16.98 3.55
C PHE A 22 -17.57 -16.07 4.74
N LEU A 23 -17.79 -14.78 4.52
CA LEU A 23 -18.04 -13.83 5.60
C LEU A 23 -19.52 -13.82 5.98
N PRO A 24 -19.85 -13.50 7.26
CA PRO A 24 -21.24 -13.32 7.66
C PRO A 24 -21.87 -12.12 6.95
N ASP A 25 -23.18 -12.17 6.70
CA ASP A 25 -23.89 -11.07 6.03
C ASP A 25 -23.90 -9.80 6.86
N LYS A 26 -23.91 -9.93 8.19
CA LYS A 26 -23.92 -8.80 9.12
C LYS A 26 -22.85 -8.96 10.18
N PHE A 27 -22.10 -7.88 10.42
CA PHE A 27 -21.11 -7.80 11.48
C PHE A 27 -20.92 -6.32 11.87
N ASN A 28 -20.42 -6.09 13.09
CA ASN A 28 -20.24 -4.73 13.61
C ASN A 28 -18.91 -4.12 13.19
N ARG A 29 -17.85 -4.93 13.19
CA ARG A 29 -16.49 -4.45 12.91
C ARG A 29 -15.70 -5.53 12.18
N TYR A 30 -14.89 -5.08 11.22
CA TYR A 30 -13.98 -5.94 10.48
C TYR A 30 -12.57 -5.81 11.06
N TYR A 31 -11.92 -6.95 11.29
CA TYR A 31 -10.53 -7.00 11.74
C TYR A 31 -9.67 -7.67 10.69
N GLU A 32 -8.60 -6.98 10.27
CA GLU A 32 -7.64 -7.49 9.29
C GLU A 32 -6.22 -7.41 9.86
N PRO A 33 -5.66 -8.50 10.43
CA PRO A 33 -4.31 -8.48 11.00
C PRO A 33 -3.20 -8.54 9.97
N PHE A 34 -3.52 -8.86 8.70
CA PHE A 34 -2.56 -8.99 7.60
C PHE A 34 -3.04 -8.17 6.41
N ILE A 35 -3.13 -6.85 6.58
CA ILE A 35 -3.74 -5.97 5.58
C ILE A 35 -2.99 -5.98 4.24
N GLY A 36 -1.64 -6.04 4.25
CA GLY A 36 -0.84 -6.00 3.03
C GLY A 36 -1.25 -4.84 2.13
N GLY A 37 -1.60 -5.13 0.88
CA GLY A 37 -2.08 -4.12 -0.09
C GLY A 37 -3.53 -3.72 0.05
N GLY A 38 -4.26 -4.25 1.03
CA GLY A 38 -5.63 -3.84 1.33
C GLY A 38 -6.71 -4.43 0.44
N SER A 39 -6.42 -5.52 -0.28
CA SER A 39 -7.36 -6.11 -1.23
C SER A 39 -8.68 -6.55 -0.56
N MET A 40 -8.60 -7.16 0.61
CA MET A 40 -9.79 -7.60 1.35
C MET A 40 -10.57 -6.42 1.92
N LEU A 41 -9.88 -5.39 2.42
CA LEU A 41 -10.53 -4.18 2.91
C LEU A 41 -11.37 -3.52 1.82
N TYR A 42 -10.84 -3.43 0.61
CA TYR A 42 -11.57 -2.89 -0.53
C TYR A 42 -12.76 -3.76 -0.93
N ALA A 43 -12.56 -5.07 -0.99
CA ALA A 43 -13.61 -6.00 -1.40
C ALA A 43 -14.79 -5.99 -0.44
N ILE A 44 -14.52 -5.89 0.86
CA ILE A 44 -15.55 -5.90 1.92
C ILE A 44 -16.15 -4.51 2.11
N ASN A 45 -15.33 -3.47 2.04
CA ASN A 45 -15.72 -2.08 2.28
C ASN A 45 -16.55 -1.91 3.57
N PRO A 46 -16.03 -2.36 4.71
CA PRO A 46 -16.80 -2.33 5.96
C PRO A 46 -16.96 -0.89 6.48
N PRO A 47 -18.04 -0.61 7.24
CA PRO A 47 -18.23 0.73 7.83
C PRO A 47 -17.22 1.03 8.95
N ASP A 48 -16.71 -0.01 9.59
CA ASP A 48 -15.71 0.11 10.67
C ASP A 48 -14.72 -1.04 10.57
N ALA A 49 -13.44 -0.72 10.61
CA ALA A 49 -12.38 -1.70 10.46
C ALA A 49 -11.17 -1.38 11.33
N VAL A 50 -10.54 -2.43 11.85
CA VAL A 50 -9.23 -2.35 12.51
C VAL A 50 -8.27 -3.21 11.70
N CYS A 51 -7.23 -2.59 11.14
CA CYS A 51 -6.28 -3.26 10.26
C CYS A 51 -4.88 -3.22 10.85
N GLY A 52 -4.12 -4.26 10.62
CA GLY A 52 -2.75 -4.37 11.08
C GLY A 52 -1.88 -5.13 10.10
N ASP A 53 -0.59 -5.08 10.33
CA ASP A 53 0.42 -5.86 9.62
C ASP A 53 1.70 -5.83 10.45
N ILE A 54 2.51 -6.86 10.31
CA ILE A 54 3.81 -6.91 11.02
C ILE A 54 4.81 -5.91 10.43
N CYS A 55 4.64 -5.52 9.17
CA CYS A 55 5.52 -4.57 8.51
C CYS A 55 5.20 -3.14 8.94
N VAL A 56 5.98 -2.59 9.86
CA VAL A 56 5.77 -1.24 10.40
C VAL A 56 5.77 -0.16 9.30
N PRO A 57 6.74 -0.13 8.36
CA PRO A 57 6.70 0.87 7.29
C PRO A 57 5.43 0.81 6.44
N LEU A 58 4.87 -0.39 6.25
CA LEU A 58 3.61 -0.55 5.52
C LEU A 58 2.45 0.08 6.28
N ILE A 59 2.38 -0.10 7.59
CA ILE A 59 1.35 0.53 8.42
C ILE A 59 1.51 2.05 8.43
N ASP A 60 2.73 2.54 8.50
CA ASP A 60 3.01 3.98 8.39
C ASP A 60 2.49 4.54 7.07
N LEU A 61 2.69 3.79 5.98
CA LEU A 61 2.17 4.17 4.67
C LEU A 61 0.63 4.20 4.65
N TRP A 62 -0.04 3.20 5.22
CA TRP A 62 -1.49 3.20 5.33
C TRP A 62 -2.01 4.41 6.12
N ASN A 63 -1.33 4.79 7.20
CA ASN A 63 -1.68 5.97 7.98
C ASN A 63 -1.51 7.26 7.17
N GLU A 64 -0.47 7.35 6.34
CA GLU A 64 -0.27 8.50 5.44
C GLU A 64 -1.36 8.56 4.36
N ILE A 65 -1.76 7.43 3.80
CA ILE A 65 -2.87 7.37 2.83
C ILE A 65 -4.16 7.89 3.47
N LYS A 66 -4.40 7.51 4.72
CA LYS A 66 -5.60 7.90 5.46
C LYS A 66 -5.59 9.39 5.84
N ASN A 67 -4.46 9.87 6.36
CA ASN A 67 -4.38 11.18 7.02
C ASN A 67 -3.85 12.30 6.11
N ASN A 68 -2.95 11.98 5.16
CA ASN A 68 -2.26 12.96 4.32
C ASN A 68 -2.21 12.52 2.85
N PRO A 69 -3.35 12.18 2.21
CA PRO A 69 -3.33 11.62 0.86
C PRO A 69 -2.83 12.59 -0.21
N VAL A 70 -3.10 13.88 -0.07
CA VAL A 70 -2.66 14.89 -1.05
C VAL A 70 -1.15 15.04 -1.01
N GLU A 71 -0.60 15.23 0.18
CA GLU A 71 0.86 15.37 0.39
C GLU A 71 1.60 14.11 -0.07
N LEU A 72 1.03 12.94 0.20
CA LEU A 72 1.61 11.67 -0.25
C LEU A 72 1.62 11.57 -1.77
N SER A 73 0.54 11.97 -2.43
CA SER A 73 0.45 11.92 -3.88
C SER A 73 1.43 12.89 -4.54
N GLU A 74 1.63 14.07 -3.96
CA GLU A 74 2.63 15.05 -4.42
C GLU A 74 4.05 14.51 -4.24
N ALA A 75 4.34 13.86 -3.13
CA ALA A 75 5.63 13.23 -2.87
C ALA A 75 5.91 12.10 -3.88
N TYR A 76 4.90 11.31 -4.21
CA TYR A 76 5.01 10.29 -5.25
C TYR A 76 5.31 10.90 -6.62
N LYS A 77 4.61 11.96 -6.98
CA LYS A 77 4.80 12.66 -8.25
C LYS A 77 6.21 13.22 -8.39
N LEU A 78 6.76 13.79 -7.33
CA LEU A 78 8.14 14.29 -7.32
C LEU A 78 9.15 13.16 -7.59
N ARG A 79 8.96 12.00 -6.94
CA ARG A 79 9.84 10.85 -7.13
C ARG A 79 9.70 10.26 -8.53
N TRP A 80 8.49 10.20 -9.04
CA TRP A 80 8.22 9.72 -10.40
C TRP A 80 8.88 10.63 -11.43
N THR A 81 8.74 11.95 -11.28
CA THR A 81 9.37 12.94 -12.16
C THR A 81 10.89 12.80 -12.11
N ARG A 82 11.44 12.61 -10.92
CA ARG A 82 12.88 12.40 -10.75
C ARG A 82 13.34 11.14 -11.47
N LEU A 83 12.57 10.06 -11.41
CA LEU A 83 12.88 8.83 -12.14
C LEU A 83 12.89 9.07 -13.65
N GLN A 84 11.94 9.85 -14.18
CA GLN A 84 11.88 10.18 -15.61
C GLN A 84 13.05 11.02 -16.08
N THR A 85 13.55 11.94 -15.26
CA THR A 85 14.64 12.86 -15.63
C THR A 85 16.03 12.31 -15.35
N GLU A 86 16.21 11.56 -14.27
CA GLU A 86 17.52 11.06 -13.82
C GLU A 86 17.74 9.58 -14.13
N GLY A 87 16.66 8.85 -14.50
CA GLY A 87 16.73 7.42 -14.82
C GLY A 87 16.91 6.55 -13.57
N TYR A 88 17.43 5.34 -13.78
CA TYR A 88 17.52 4.32 -12.73
C TYR A 88 18.38 4.74 -11.52
N GLN A 89 19.26 5.70 -11.68
CA GLN A 89 20.04 6.26 -10.56
C GLN A 89 19.13 6.80 -9.47
N ALA A 90 18.06 7.49 -9.85
CA ALA A 90 17.08 8.00 -8.89
C ALA A 90 16.41 6.86 -8.09
N TYR A 91 16.08 5.77 -8.74
CA TYR A 91 15.52 4.60 -8.07
C TYR A 91 16.45 4.07 -6.98
N TYR A 92 17.74 3.89 -7.32
CA TYR A 92 18.71 3.36 -6.36
C TYR A 92 18.93 4.30 -5.18
N GLU A 93 18.96 5.60 -5.42
CA GLU A 93 19.10 6.61 -4.35
C GLU A 93 17.89 6.60 -3.41
N ILE A 94 16.69 6.53 -3.97
CA ILE A 94 15.45 6.46 -3.17
C ILE A 94 15.41 5.15 -2.36
N ARG A 95 15.83 4.04 -2.95
CA ARG A 95 15.93 2.76 -2.25
C ARG A 95 16.91 2.85 -1.08
N ASP A 96 18.06 3.47 -1.28
CA ASP A 96 19.06 3.63 -0.22
C ASP A 96 18.55 4.54 0.88
N ASP A 97 17.84 5.62 0.55
CA ASP A 97 17.20 6.50 1.52
C ASP A 97 16.14 5.75 2.32
N PHE A 98 15.33 4.94 1.67
CA PHE A 98 14.33 4.11 2.36
C PHE A 98 15.00 3.13 3.33
N ASN A 99 16.07 2.50 2.92
CA ASN A 99 16.80 1.56 3.79
C ASN A 99 17.33 2.22 5.07
N LYS A 100 17.60 3.53 5.01
CA LYS A 100 18.04 4.31 6.18
C LYS A 100 16.86 4.83 7.01
N ASN A 101 15.84 5.38 6.37
CA ASN A 101 14.82 6.22 7.00
C ASN A 101 13.44 5.54 7.09
N ARG A 102 13.18 4.52 6.27
CA ARG A 102 11.90 3.80 6.25
C ARG A 102 10.69 4.71 6.02
N SER A 103 10.83 5.76 5.18
CA SER A 103 9.74 6.71 4.99
C SER A 103 8.58 6.10 4.19
N PRO A 104 7.32 6.45 4.54
CA PRO A 104 6.15 6.00 3.79
C PRO A 104 6.17 6.42 2.34
N GLU A 105 6.66 7.62 2.04
CA GLU A 105 6.73 8.17 0.69
C GLU A 105 7.64 7.33 -0.21
N ASP A 106 8.79 6.94 0.31
CA ASP A 106 9.73 6.10 -0.42
C ASP A 106 9.15 4.68 -0.60
N LEU A 107 8.50 4.14 0.43
CA LEU A 107 7.89 2.82 0.34
C LEU A 107 6.82 2.77 -0.75
N LEU A 108 5.96 3.78 -0.82
CA LEU A 108 4.95 3.86 -1.87
C LEU A 108 5.59 3.83 -3.25
N PHE A 109 6.58 4.68 -3.48
CA PHE A 109 7.30 4.75 -4.75
C PHE A 109 7.96 3.40 -5.10
N LEU A 110 8.68 2.81 -4.16
CA LEU A 110 9.38 1.54 -4.39
C LEU A 110 8.40 0.39 -4.66
N SER A 111 7.28 0.33 -3.95
CA SER A 111 6.29 -0.72 -4.15
C SER A 111 5.72 -0.72 -5.56
N ARG A 112 5.66 0.45 -6.20
CA ARG A 112 5.09 0.61 -7.54
C ARG A 112 6.14 0.59 -8.65
N THR A 113 7.42 0.66 -8.34
CA THR A 113 8.50 0.74 -9.33
C THR A 113 9.46 -0.44 -9.30
N CYS A 114 9.50 -1.22 -8.21
CA CYS A 114 10.32 -2.42 -8.15
C CYS A 114 9.67 -3.58 -8.91
N VAL A 115 10.47 -4.60 -9.22
CA VAL A 115 10.00 -5.77 -9.96
C VAL A 115 8.98 -6.55 -9.12
N ASN A 116 7.76 -6.72 -9.65
CA ASN A 116 6.65 -7.47 -9.02
C ASN A 116 6.31 -6.99 -7.60
N GLY A 117 6.65 -5.76 -7.24
CA GLY A 117 6.41 -5.24 -5.91
C GLY A 117 7.32 -5.82 -4.83
N LEU A 118 8.48 -6.33 -5.20
CA LEU A 118 9.44 -6.96 -4.29
C LEU A 118 10.54 -6.03 -3.81
#